data_ce916273bc432c251e4a856603da76e0
#
_entry.id   ce916273bc432c251e4a856603da76e0
#
_cell.length_a   1.000
_cell.length_b   1.000
_cell.length_c   1.000
_cell.angle_alpha   90.00
_cell.angle_beta   90.00
_cell.angle_gamma   90.00
#
_symmetry.space_group_name_H-M   'P 1'
#
loop_
_entity.id
_entity.type
_entity.pdbx_description
1 polymer ?
#
loop_
_entity_poly.entity_id
_entity_poly.type
_entity_poly.pdbx_seq_one_letter_code
_entity_poly.pdbx_strand_id
1 'polypeptide(L)'
;YANNNTCAISCTGHGEFFIRAVVAYDISCLMEYAGLTLEDACRKVVNDKLVKFGGEGGLVAIDTKGNICLPFNSTGMYRGWKSENSEIITAIY
;
A
#
# COMPACT_ATOMS: atom_id res chain seq x y z
N TYR A 1 -5.88 6.63 -4.78
CA TYR A 1 -5.95 7.86 -3.99
C TYR A 1 -4.56 8.47 -3.82
N ALA A 2 -4.50 9.77 -3.89
CA ALA A 2 -3.25 10.52 -3.68
C ALA A 2 -3.51 11.78 -2.88
N ASN A 3 -2.58 12.09 -1.98
CA ASN A 3 -2.60 13.28 -1.16
C ASN A 3 -1.17 13.81 -1.03
N ASN A 4 -0.93 15.03 -1.44
CA ASN A 4 0.41 15.64 -1.44
C ASN A 4 1.04 15.76 -0.05
N ASN A 5 0.25 15.61 1.01
CA ASN A 5 0.74 15.64 2.38
C ASN A 5 1.11 14.25 2.94
N THR A 6 0.72 13.18 2.27
CA THR A 6 0.93 11.81 2.76
C THR A 6 1.53 10.87 1.71
N CYS A 7 0.72 10.36 0.79
CA CYS A 7 1.15 9.31 -0.13
C CYS A 7 0.25 9.26 -1.38
N ALA A 8 0.72 8.53 -2.37
CA ALA A 8 -0.06 8.14 -3.54
C ALA A 8 -0.13 6.60 -3.57
N ILE A 9 -1.32 6.05 -3.80
CA ILE A 9 -1.58 4.61 -3.70
C ILE A 9 -2.46 4.13 -4.85
N SER A 10 -2.10 2.98 -5.41
CA SER A 10 -2.93 2.23 -6.34
C SER A 10 -3.06 0.79 -5.86
N CYS A 11 -4.29 0.28 -5.83
CA CYS A 11 -4.63 -1.03 -5.26
C CYS A 11 -4.95 -2.06 -6.33
N THR A 12 -4.71 -3.35 -6.02
CA THR A 12 -5.06 -4.49 -6.87
C THR A 12 -5.54 -5.66 -6.01
N GLY A 13 -6.52 -6.43 -6.50
CA GLY A 13 -7.03 -7.61 -5.80
C GLY A 13 -8.55 -7.66 -5.78
N HIS A 14 -9.12 -8.16 -4.68
CA HIS A 14 -10.57 -8.21 -4.48
C HIS A 14 -11.13 -6.80 -4.25
N GLY A 15 -11.49 -6.11 -5.34
CA GLY A 15 -11.87 -4.70 -5.35
C GLY A 15 -12.96 -4.33 -4.35
N GLU A 16 -13.95 -5.20 -4.16
CA GLU A 16 -15.05 -4.97 -3.21
C GLU A 16 -14.57 -4.82 -1.77
N PHE A 17 -13.57 -5.59 -1.35
CA PHE A 17 -12.99 -5.48 -0.01
C PHE A 17 -12.15 -4.21 0.13
N PHE A 18 -11.42 -3.84 -0.92
CA PHE A 18 -10.63 -2.61 -0.95
C PHE A 18 -11.51 -1.37 -0.88
N ILE A 19 -12.67 -1.39 -1.56
CA ILE A 19 -13.66 -0.31 -1.49
C ILE A 19 -14.28 -0.23 -0.09
N ARG A 20 -14.77 -1.35 0.45
CA ARG A 20 -15.40 -1.39 1.77
C ARG A 20 -14.45 -0.98 2.88
N ALA A 21 -13.20 -1.39 2.80
CA ALA A 21 -12.17 -1.03 3.77
C ALA A 21 -11.58 0.36 3.53
N VAL A 22 -11.89 1.00 2.40
CA VAL A 22 -11.37 2.32 2.00
C VAL A 22 -9.84 2.35 2.08
N VAL A 23 -9.20 1.33 1.54
CA VAL A 23 -7.79 0.98 1.82
C VAL A 23 -6.83 2.14 1.61
N ALA A 24 -6.83 2.77 0.44
CA ALA A 24 -5.87 3.82 0.13
C ALA A 24 -6.08 5.05 1.03
N TYR A 25 -7.33 5.44 1.24
CA TYR A 25 -7.64 6.58 2.10
C TYR A 25 -7.31 6.28 3.57
N ASP A 26 -7.58 5.06 4.03
CA ASP A 26 -7.28 4.64 5.40
C ASP A 26 -5.78 4.70 5.69
N ILE A 27 -4.96 4.25 4.74
CA ILE A 27 -3.49 4.37 4.85
C ILE A 27 -3.08 5.84 4.97
N SER A 28 -3.61 6.70 4.10
CA SER A 28 -3.33 8.14 4.16
C SER A 28 -3.75 8.74 5.50
N CYS A 29 -4.93 8.38 6.01
CA CYS A 29 -5.42 8.84 7.32
C CYS A 29 -4.52 8.38 8.47
N LEU A 30 -4.04 7.16 8.45
CA LEU A 30 -3.12 6.64 9.47
C LEU A 30 -1.81 7.42 9.49
N MET A 31 -1.32 7.83 8.32
CA MET A 31 -0.14 8.69 8.23
C MET A 31 -0.42 10.10 8.75
N GLU A 32 -1.53 10.69 8.33
CA GLU A 32 -1.87 12.08 8.66
C GLU A 32 -2.31 12.26 10.11
N TYR A 33 -3.19 11.38 10.60
CA TYR A 33 -3.84 11.56 11.90
C TYR A 33 -3.23 10.73 13.02
N ALA A 34 -2.62 9.58 12.70
CA ALA A 34 -1.99 8.71 13.69
C ALA A 34 -0.46 8.80 13.68
N GLY A 35 0.11 9.55 12.75
CA GLY A 35 1.57 9.74 12.67
C GLY A 35 2.36 8.51 12.24
N LEU A 36 1.72 7.53 11.60
CA LEU A 36 2.41 6.32 11.16
C LEU A 36 3.26 6.58 9.92
N THR A 37 4.34 5.81 9.77
CA THR A 37 5.09 5.75 8.52
C THR A 37 4.25 5.08 7.44
N LEU A 38 4.61 5.28 6.17
CA LEU A 38 3.94 4.59 5.05
C LEU A 38 3.97 3.07 5.25
N GLU A 39 5.13 2.52 5.63
CA GLU A 39 5.29 1.08 5.85
C GLU A 39 4.37 0.54 6.95
N ASP A 40 4.32 1.21 8.10
CA ASP A 40 3.47 0.78 9.22
C ASP A 40 1.99 0.93 8.89
N ALA A 41 1.59 2.00 8.23
CA ALA A 41 0.22 2.21 7.78
C ALA A 41 -0.20 1.14 6.77
N CYS A 42 0.63 0.82 5.79
CA CYS A 42 0.38 -0.22 4.81
C CYS A 42 0.24 -1.60 5.47
N ARG A 43 1.13 -1.93 6.39
CA ARG A 43 1.09 -3.20 7.12
C ARG A 43 -0.21 -3.34 7.91
N LYS A 44 -0.60 -2.29 8.61
CA LYS A 44 -1.83 -2.29 9.41
C LYS A 44 -3.08 -2.52 8.57
N VAL A 45 -3.15 -1.93 7.39
CA VAL A 45 -4.34 -2.05 6.54
C VAL A 45 -4.31 -3.33 5.71
N VAL A 46 -3.23 -3.64 5.02
CA VAL A 46 -3.16 -4.76 4.08
C VAL A 46 -2.99 -6.11 4.80
N ASN A 47 -2.10 -6.16 5.79
CA ASN A 47 -1.75 -7.41 6.46
C ASN A 47 -2.53 -7.67 7.75
N ASP A 48 -3.36 -6.74 8.21
CA ASP A 48 -4.20 -6.90 9.39
C ASP A 48 -5.67 -6.68 9.04
N LYS A 49 -6.07 -5.45 8.71
CA LYS A 49 -7.47 -5.09 8.47
C LYS A 49 -8.10 -5.89 7.31
N LEU A 50 -7.46 -5.92 6.14
CA LEU A 50 -7.96 -6.67 4.98
C LEU A 50 -8.03 -8.16 5.22
N VAL A 51 -7.04 -8.72 5.91
CA VAL A 51 -7.02 -10.15 6.27
C VAL A 51 -8.24 -10.49 7.14
N LYS A 52 -8.56 -9.66 8.11
CA LYS A 52 -9.76 -9.83 8.95
C LYS A 52 -11.06 -9.74 8.16
N PHE A 53 -11.07 -8.95 7.09
CA PHE A 53 -12.22 -8.84 6.17
C PHE A 53 -12.33 -10.04 5.22
N GLY A 54 -11.28 -10.86 5.10
CA GLY A 54 -11.19 -11.93 4.12
C GLY A 54 -10.78 -11.47 2.73
N GLY A 55 -10.28 -10.24 2.61
CA GLY A 55 -9.83 -9.67 1.33
C GLY A 55 -8.39 -10.03 0.99
N GLU A 56 -8.15 -10.43 -0.26
CA GLU A 56 -6.83 -10.68 -0.80
C GLU A 56 -6.44 -9.63 -1.82
N GLY A 57 -5.17 -9.27 -1.81
CA GLY A 57 -4.61 -8.33 -2.79
C GLY A 57 -3.42 -7.59 -2.24
N GLY A 58 -3.10 -6.49 -2.89
CA GLY A 58 -1.97 -5.66 -2.52
C GLY A 58 -2.09 -4.27 -3.12
N LEU A 59 -1.03 -3.51 -2.98
CA LEU A 59 -0.99 -2.16 -3.52
C LEU A 59 0.43 -1.71 -3.81
N VAL A 60 0.55 -0.64 -4.55
CA VAL A 60 1.79 0.11 -4.70
C VAL A 60 1.60 1.48 -4.09
N ALA A 61 2.56 1.93 -3.32
CA ALA A 61 2.48 3.19 -2.60
C ALA A 61 3.81 3.92 -2.58
N ILE A 62 3.75 5.24 -2.62
CA ILE A 62 4.90 6.12 -2.47
C ILE A 62 4.53 7.30 -1.57
N ASP A 63 5.42 7.68 -0.66
CA ASP A 63 5.21 8.86 0.19
C ASP A 63 5.90 10.10 -0.38
N THR A 64 5.75 11.23 0.32
CA THR A 64 6.30 12.52 -0.11
C THR A 64 7.83 12.57 -0.07
N LYS A 65 8.49 11.61 0.59
CA LYS A 65 9.95 11.51 0.69
C LYS A 65 10.55 10.52 -0.30
N GLY A 66 9.70 9.88 -1.14
CA GLY A 66 10.14 8.88 -2.10
C GLY A 66 10.27 7.47 -1.52
N ASN A 67 9.80 7.22 -0.30
CA ASN A 67 9.74 5.87 0.25
C ASN A 67 8.66 5.08 -0.48
N ILE A 68 9.01 3.87 -0.90
CA ILE A 68 8.15 2.97 -1.67
C ILE A 68 7.70 1.82 -0.77
N CYS A 69 6.43 1.47 -0.84
CA CYS A 69 5.88 0.31 -0.13
C CYS A 69 4.99 -0.48 -1.10
N LEU A 70 5.20 -1.79 -1.14
CA LEU A 70 4.52 -2.68 -2.08
C LEU A 70 3.94 -3.89 -1.33
N PRO A 71 3.03 -3.66 -0.35
CA PRO A 71 2.51 -4.74 0.48
C PRO A 71 1.48 -5.58 -0.26
N PHE A 72 1.43 -6.86 0.10
CA PHE A 72 0.39 -7.77 -0.37
C PHE A 72 0.14 -8.85 0.69
N ASN A 73 -1.05 -9.41 0.68
CA ASN A 73 -1.46 -10.49 1.58
C ASN A 73 -1.86 -11.77 0.83
N SER A 74 -1.65 -11.79 -0.48
CA SER A 74 -1.81 -12.96 -1.35
C SER A 74 -0.52 -13.77 -1.41
N THR A 75 -0.53 -14.90 -2.14
CA THR A 75 0.65 -15.76 -2.31
C THR A 75 1.82 -15.03 -2.97
N GLY A 76 1.51 -14.09 -3.86
CA GLY A 76 2.50 -13.28 -4.55
C GLY A 76 1.86 -12.07 -5.20
N MET A 77 2.67 -11.11 -5.59
CA MET A 77 2.27 -9.96 -6.36
C MET A 77 3.38 -9.60 -7.33
N TYR A 78 3.09 -9.63 -8.63
CA TYR A 78 4.02 -9.14 -9.64
C TYR A 78 4.23 -7.65 -9.40
N ARG A 79 5.48 -7.24 -9.21
CA ARG A 79 5.79 -5.85 -8.92
C ARG A 79 7.16 -5.44 -9.40
N GLY A 80 7.31 -4.16 -9.67
CA GLY A 80 8.58 -3.58 -10.06
C GLY A 80 8.66 -2.15 -9.61
N TRP A 81 9.88 -1.69 -9.37
CA TRP A 81 10.09 -0.29 -9.00
C TRP A 81 11.48 0.18 -9.40
N LYS A 82 11.62 1.49 -9.50
CA LYS A 82 12.89 2.14 -9.81
C LYS A 82 12.95 3.49 -9.11
N SER A 83 14.07 3.79 -8.50
CA SER A 83 14.40 5.12 -7.98
C SER A 83 15.42 5.80 -8.89
N GLU A 84 15.63 7.11 -8.73
CA GLU A 84 16.46 7.91 -9.62
C GLU A 84 17.86 7.33 -9.84
N ASN A 85 18.52 6.88 -8.78
CA ASN A 85 19.89 6.35 -8.82
C ASN A 85 19.96 4.85 -8.60
N SER A 86 18.90 4.12 -8.86
CA SER A 86 18.84 2.67 -8.70
C SER A 86 18.56 1.97 -10.01
N GLU A 87 18.85 0.66 -10.04
CA GLU A 87 18.41 -0.20 -11.13
C GLU A 87 16.93 -0.53 -10.99
N ILE A 88 16.34 -1.05 -12.06
CA ILE A 88 14.98 -1.59 -12.03
C ILE A 88 14.98 -2.86 -11.19
N ILE A 89 14.11 -2.94 -10.20
CA ILE A 89 13.94 -4.11 -9.35
C ILE A 89 12.56 -4.72 -9.60
N THR A 90 12.50 -6.03 -9.75
CA THR A 90 11.24 -6.76 -9.94
C THR A 90 11.15 -7.92 -8.97
N ALA A 91 9.93 -8.28 -8.60
CA ALA A 91 9.68 -9.41 -7.70
C ALA A 91 8.28 -9.97 -7.92
N ILE A 92 8.06 -11.21 -7.46
CA ILE A 92 6.77 -11.89 -7.50
C ILE A 92 6.31 -12.26 -6.09
N TYR A 93 7.23 -12.80 -5.31
CA TYR A 93 6.97 -13.28 -3.95
C TYR A 93 7.52 -12.36 -2.87
#